data_6836d0096a9fcd2a536590cba1b0756f
#
_entry.id   6836d0096a9fcd2a536590cba1b0756f
#
_cell.length_a   1.000
_cell.length_b   1.000
_cell.length_c   1.000
_cell.angle_alpha   90.00
_cell.angle_beta   90.00
_cell.angle_gamma   90.00
#
_symmetry.space_group_name_H-M   'P 1'
#
loop_
_entity.id
_entity.type
_entity.pdbx_description
1 polymer ?
#
loop_
_entity_poly.entity_id
_entity_poly.type
_entity_poly.pdbx_seq_one_letter_code
_entity_poly.pdbx_strand_id
1 'polypeptide(L)'
;MIDGVTGDPGSCSQLGGALRSHTVRLLALREELVDRAERLRRDGGADDVVADLDASLRLLDTVAERLDASGTALQRFAQELAEIAESVRRLNELVRAAGLELNGLRVVEPWGVLTTELAQQRHRAQPDLQRRADRLASRLGRARIATARVMADGTAALAAAATASRTRSLR
;
A
#
# COMPACT_ATOMS: atom_id res chain seq x y z
N MET A 1 5.14 -16.15 -13.16
CA MET A 1 4.86 -15.61 -11.82
C MET A 1 6.01 -16.05 -10.93
N ILE A 2 6.71 -15.16 -10.24
CA ILE A 2 7.83 -15.56 -9.37
C ILE A 2 7.18 -16.04 -8.08
N ASP A 3 7.23 -17.35 -7.83
CA ASP A 3 6.72 -17.96 -6.61
C ASP A 3 7.41 -17.34 -5.39
N GLY A 4 6.67 -16.68 -4.53
CA GLY A 4 7.17 -16.05 -3.29
C GLY A 4 6.92 -14.54 -3.15
N VAL A 5 6.68 -13.80 -4.24
CA VAL A 5 6.23 -12.40 -4.20
C VAL A 5 4.75 -12.37 -4.58
N THR A 6 3.87 -12.53 -3.59
CA THR A 6 2.42 -12.41 -3.78
C THR A 6 2.02 -10.94 -3.76
N GLY A 7 1.36 -10.50 -4.78
CA GLY A 7 0.85 -9.13 -4.98
C GLY A 7 1.11 -8.68 -6.42
N ASP A 8 0.13 -8.00 -7.00
CA ASP A 8 0.26 -7.40 -8.31
C ASP A 8 0.53 -5.91 -8.17
N PRO A 9 1.73 -5.42 -8.56
CA PRO A 9 2.06 -4.00 -8.50
C PRO A 9 1.10 -3.13 -9.31
N GLY A 10 0.60 -3.66 -10.45
CA GLY A 10 -0.33 -2.94 -11.32
C GLY A 10 -1.65 -2.65 -10.62
N SER A 11 -2.27 -3.67 -10.02
CA SER A 11 -3.51 -3.53 -9.23
C SER A 11 -3.34 -2.59 -8.04
N CYS A 12 -2.23 -2.68 -7.30
CA CYS A 12 -1.94 -1.77 -6.19
C CYS A 12 -1.80 -0.31 -6.67
N SER A 13 -1.12 -0.08 -7.78
CA SER A 13 -0.95 1.24 -8.37
C SER A 13 -2.28 1.83 -8.87
N GLN A 14 -3.09 1.03 -9.56
CA GLN A 14 -4.41 1.45 -10.05
C GLN A 14 -5.34 1.82 -8.89
N LEU A 15 -5.42 0.98 -7.86
CA LEU A 15 -6.24 1.27 -6.68
C LEU A 15 -5.75 2.54 -5.97
N GLY A 16 -4.44 2.70 -5.81
CA GLY A 16 -3.84 3.90 -5.24
C GLY A 16 -4.18 5.16 -6.03
N GLY A 17 -4.12 5.09 -7.35
CA GLY A 17 -4.52 6.17 -8.26
C GLY A 17 -6.01 6.51 -8.16
N ALA A 18 -6.88 5.50 -8.08
CA ALA A 18 -8.32 5.68 -7.91
C ALA A 18 -8.65 6.39 -6.59
N LEU A 19 -8.04 5.99 -5.46
CA LEU A 19 -8.23 6.66 -4.17
C LEU A 19 -7.83 8.13 -4.23
N ARG A 20 -6.68 8.46 -4.83
CA ARG A 20 -6.24 9.84 -4.99
C ARG A 20 -7.14 10.64 -5.92
N SER A 21 -7.70 10.04 -6.96
CA SER A 21 -8.70 10.70 -7.82
C SER A 21 -9.97 11.03 -7.04
N HIS A 22 -10.41 10.15 -6.12
CA HIS A 22 -11.52 10.46 -5.22
C HIS A 22 -11.19 11.60 -4.26
N THR A 23 -9.97 11.68 -3.75
CA THR A 23 -9.50 12.81 -2.93
C THR A 23 -9.67 14.14 -3.66
N VAL A 24 -9.21 14.23 -4.92
CA VAL A 24 -9.35 15.45 -5.72
C VAL A 24 -10.82 15.86 -5.88
N ARG A 25 -11.72 14.91 -6.14
CA ARG A 25 -13.15 15.17 -6.24
C ARG A 25 -13.78 15.67 -4.93
N LEU A 26 -13.37 15.09 -3.80
CA LEU A 26 -13.83 15.50 -2.47
C LEU A 26 -13.37 16.92 -2.13
N LEU A 27 -12.13 17.26 -2.48
CA LEU A 27 -11.60 18.61 -2.26
C LEU A 27 -12.33 19.64 -3.11
N ALA A 28 -12.67 19.34 -4.37
CA ALA A 28 -13.49 20.21 -5.21
C ALA A 28 -14.90 20.41 -4.61
N LEU A 29 -15.55 19.33 -4.15
CA LEU A 29 -16.85 19.42 -3.47
C LEU A 29 -16.76 20.25 -2.19
N ARG A 30 -15.67 20.11 -1.45
CA ARG A 30 -15.42 20.92 -0.24
C ARG A 30 -15.35 22.41 -0.54
N GLU A 31 -14.66 22.82 -1.61
CA GLU A 31 -14.59 24.23 -2.03
C GLU A 31 -15.98 24.77 -2.33
N GLU A 32 -16.80 24.03 -3.10
CA GLU A 32 -18.20 24.42 -3.36
C GLU A 32 -19.05 24.59 -2.09
N LEU A 33 -18.83 23.70 -1.09
CA LEU A 33 -19.53 23.77 0.19
C LEU A 33 -19.05 24.95 1.05
N VAL A 34 -17.77 25.29 1.02
CA VAL A 34 -17.23 26.49 1.68
C VAL A 34 -17.91 27.75 1.13
N ASP A 35 -17.97 27.89 -0.19
CA ASP A 35 -18.62 29.03 -0.85
C ASP A 35 -20.11 29.15 -0.47
N ARG A 36 -20.81 28.01 -0.32
CA ARG A 36 -22.20 27.99 0.16
C ARG A 36 -22.32 28.38 1.62
N ALA A 37 -21.42 27.90 2.47
CA ALA A 37 -21.40 28.25 3.89
C ALA A 37 -21.18 29.73 4.09
N GLU A 38 -20.29 30.35 3.35
CA GLU A 38 -20.03 31.79 3.39
C GLU A 38 -21.22 32.63 2.93
N ARG A 39 -21.95 32.18 1.89
CA ARG A 39 -23.18 32.82 1.45
C ARG A 39 -24.26 32.74 2.50
N LEU A 40 -24.51 31.57 3.08
CA LEU A 40 -25.47 31.37 4.16
C LEU A 40 -25.19 32.25 5.38
N ARG A 41 -23.92 32.38 5.79
CA ARG A 41 -23.52 33.25 6.91
C ARG A 41 -23.82 34.74 6.61
N ARG A 42 -23.54 35.19 5.37
CA ARG A 42 -23.80 36.56 4.93
C ARG A 42 -25.30 36.88 4.87
N ASP A 43 -26.12 35.91 4.49
CA ASP A 43 -27.57 36.06 4.32
C ASP A 43 -28.34 35.86 5.63
N GLY A 44 -27.66 35.71 6.77
CA GLY A 44 -28.26 35.50 8.10
C GLY A 44 -28.91 34.13 8.27
N GLY A 45 -28.29 33.10 7.66
CA GLY A 45 -28.76 31.71 7.79
C GLY A 45 -28.78 31.25 9.25
N ALA A 46 -29.67 30.30 9.54
CA ALA A 46 -29.82 29.75 10.91
C ALA A 46 -28.50 29.11 11.40
N ASP A 47 -28.15 29.40 12.65
CA ASP A 47 -26.86 28.98 13.25
C ASP A 47 -26.66 27.47 13.26
N ASP A 48 -27.74 26.70 13.45
CA ASP A 48 -27.72 25.23 13.41
C ASP A 48 -27.33 24.68 12.04
N VAL A 49 -27.83 25.29 10.94
CA VAL A 49 -27.50 24.90 9.57
C VAL A 49 -26.05 25.21 9.27
N VAL A 50 -25.52 26.35 9.73
CA VAL A 50 -24.12 26.73 9.57
C VAL A 50 -23.22 25.75 10.35
N ALA A 51 -23.59 25.40 11.57
CA ALA A 51 -22.85 24.45 12.38
C ALA A 51 -22.79 23.03 11.77
N ASP A 52 -23.91 22.58 11.19
CA ASP A 52 -23.97 21.29 10.47
C ASP A 52 -23.10 21.28 9.21
N LEU A 53 -23.07 22.40 8.50
CA LEU A 53 -22.22 22.54 7.32
C LEU A 53 -20.73 22.54 7.69
N ASP A 54 -20.33 23.26 8.74
CA ASP A 54 -18.96 23.23 9.26
C ASP A 54 -18.53 21.84 9.74
N ALA A 55 -19.43 21.11 10.35
CA ALA A 55 -19.16 19.72 10.74
C ALA A 55 -19.03 18.79 9.54
N SER A 56 -19.77 19.03 8.46
CA SER A 56 -19.68 18.30 7.20
C SER A 56 -18.36 18.59 6.48
N LEU A 57 -17.91 19.84 6.48
CA LEU A 57 -16.61 20.25 5.95
C LEU A 57 -15.45 19.53 6.66
N ARG A 58 -15.45 19.51 8.01
CA ARG A 58 -14.44 18.78 8.77
C ARG A 58 -14.42 17.28 8.47
N LEU A 59 -15.59 16.69 8.22
CA LEU A 59 -15.71 15.30 7.84
C LEU A 59 -15.10 15.05 6.46
N LEU A 60 -15.37 15.90 5.48
CA LEU A 60 -14.79 15.82 4.14
C LEU A 60 -13.27 15.95 4.17
N ASP A 61 -12.74 16.87 4.98
CA ASP A 61 -11.29 17.01 5.17
C ASP A 61 -10.67 15.71 5.70
N THR A 62 -11.27 15.13 6.73
CA THR A 62 -10.81 13.85 7.30
C THR A 62 -10.83 12.72 6.27
N VAL A 63 -11.92 12.59 5.52
CA VAL A 63 -12.08 11.55 4.50
C VAL A 63 -11.05 11.74 3.38
N ALA A 64 -10.90 12.97 2.88
CA ALA A 64 -9.94 13.30 1.82
C ALA A 64 -8.50 12.98 2.23
N GLU A 65 -8.10 13.38 3.45
CA GLU A 65 -6.78 13.09 4.01
C GLU A 65 -6.50 11.58 4.09
N ARG A 66 -7.48 10.80 4.56
CA ARG A 66 -7.33 9.34 4.71
C ARG A 66 -7.29 8.62 3.36
N LEU A 67 -8.06 9.06 2.39
CA LEU A 67 -8.01 8.51 1.03
C LEU A 67 -6.66 8.83 0.35
N ASP A 68 -6.15 10.05 0.49
CA ASP A 68 -4.85 10.41 -0.07
C ASP A 68 -3.71 9.62 0.57
N ALA A 69 -3.69 9.51 1.90
CA ALA A 69 -2.69 8.71 2.62
C ALA A 69 -2.73 7.25 2.19
N SER A 70 -3.92 6.65 2.07
CA SER A 70 -4.10 5.28 1.62
C SER A 70 -3.66 5.09 0.17
N GLY A 71 -4.04 6.01 -0.71
CA GLY A 71 -3.63 5.99 -2.13
C GLY A 71 -2.12 6.10 -2.30
N THR A 72 -1.49 7.01 -1.56
CA THR A 72 -0.03 7.19 -1.55
C THR A 72 0.69 5.95 -1.02
N ALA A 73 0.18 5.33 0.06
CA ALA A 73 0.75 4.10 0.61
C ALA A 73 0.69 2.94 -0.39
N LEU A 74 -0.40 2.78 -1.11
CA LEU A 74 -0.55 1.75 -2.15
C LEU A 74 0.37 1.98 -3.34
N GLN A 75 0.56 3.22 -3.79
CA GLN A 75 1.49 3.53 -4.87
C GLN A 75 2.95 3.25 -4.48
N ARG A 76 3.35 3.63 -3.26
CA ARG A 76 4.68 3.28 -2.70
C ARG A 76 4.86 1.77 -2.60
N PHE A 77 3.83 1.06 -2.14
CA PHE A 77 3.89 -0.40 -2.05
C PHE A 77 4.01 -1.05 -3.44
N ALA A 78 3.29 -0.56 -4.44
CA ALA A 78 3.42 -1.01 -5.83
C ALA A 78 4.85 -0.84 -6.37
N GLN A 79 5.47 0.30 -6.11
CA GLN A 79 6.86 0.56 -6.49
C GLN A 79 7.82 -0.40 -5.77
N GLU A 80 7.69 -0.58 -4.45
CA GLU A 80 8.49 -1.53 -3.66
C GLU A 80 8.36 -2.96 -4.19
N LEU A 81 7.13 -3.40 -4.52
CA LEU A 81 6.89 -4.72 -5.11
C LEU A 81 7.62 -4.89 -6.45
N ALA A 82 7.58 -3.89 -7.33
CA ALA A 82 8.26 -3.93 -8.61
C ALA A 82 9.78 -4.02 -8.46
N GLU A 83 10.37 -3.24 -7.55
CA GLU A 83 11.80 -3.29 -7.25
C GLU A 83 12.24 -4.61 -6.62
N ILE A 84 11.43 -5.17 -5.70
CA ILE A 84 11.68 -6.47 -5.10
C ILE A 84 11.59 -7.56 -6.16
N ALA A 85 10.59 -7.54 -7.04
CA ALA A 85 10.43 -8.51 -8.11
C ALA A 85 11.64 -8.52 -9.06
N GLU A 86 12.16 -7.34 -9.39
CA GLU A 86 13.39 -7.22 -10.19
C GLU A 86 14.61 -7.79 -9.46
N SER A 87 14.73 -7.48 -8.15
CA SER A 87 15.82 -8.01 -7.33
C SER A 87 15.76 -9.52 -7.17
N VAL A 88 14.55 -10.11 -7.10
CA VAL A 88 14.34 -11.57 -7.06
C VAL A 88 14.73 -12.20 -8.41
N ARG A 89 14.40 -11.57 -9.54
CA ARG A 89 14.86 -12.06 -10.86
C ARG A 89 16.38 -12.14 -10.94
N ARG A 90 17.09 -11.07 -10.53
CA ARG A 90 18.57 -11.06 -10.51
C ARG A 90 19.13 -12.10 -9.52
N LEU A 91 18.52 -12.24 -8.36
CA LEU A 91 18.91 -13.29 -7.41
C LEU A 91 18.74 -14.69 -8.01
N ASN A 92 17.64 -14.95 -8.69
CA ASN A 92 17.38 -16.23 -9.35
C ASN A 92 18.43 -16.56 -10.42
N GLU A 93 18.89 -15.57 -11.19
CA GLU A 93 20.00 -15.74 -12.14
C GLU A 93 21.31 -16.15 -11.43
N LEU A 94 21.64 -15.48 -10.31
CA LEU A 94 22.84 -15.83 -9.53
C LEU A 94 22.72 -17.21 -8.88
N VAL A 95 21.55 -17.58 -8.38
CA VAL A 95 21.27 -18.89 -7.78
C VAL A 95 21.44 -19.98 -8.85
N ARG A 96 20.89 -19.79 -10.06
CA ARG A 96 21.05 -20.72 -11.18
C ARG A 96 22.51 -20.83 -11.64
N ALA A 97 23.22 -19.72 -11.73
CA ALA A 97 24.64 -19.72 -12.08
C ALA A 97 25.52 -20.49 -11.07
N ALA A 98 25.11 -20.52 -9.79
CA ALA A 98 25.71 -21.32 -8.75
C ALA A 98 25.26 -22.80 -8.77
N GLY A 99 24.39 -23.19 -9.69
CA GLY A 99 23.83 -24.54 -9.77
C GLY A 99 22.82 -24.87 -8.67
N LEU A 100 22.22 -23.84 -8.05
CA LEU A 100 21.19 -23.91 -7.03
C LEU A 100 19.82 -23.55 -7.62
N GLU A 101 18.77 -23.73 -6.82
CA GLU A 101 17.40 -23.37 -7.17
C GLU A 101 16.82 -22.39 -6.13
N LEU A 102 15.96 -21.48 -6.61
CA LEU A 102 15.22 -20.56 -5.75
C LEU A 102 13.75 -21.04 -5.67
N ASN A 103 13.36 -21.50 -4.51
CA ASN A 103 11.97 -21.88 -4.21
C ASN A 103 11.34 -20.81 -3.31
N GLY A 104 10.50 -19.95 -3.92
CA GLY A 104 10.08 -18.72 -3.28
C GLY A 104 11.27 -17.79 -3.01
N LEU A 105 11.58 -17.54 -1.76
CA LEU A 105 12.80 -16.82 -1.31
C LEU A 105 13.74 -17.74 -0.52
N ARG A 106 13.67 -19.04 -0.75
CA ARG A 106 14.56 -20.03 -0.15
C ARG A 106 15.48 -20.63 -1.22
N VAL A 107 16.78 -20.56 -0.97
CA VAL A 107 17.80 -21.17 -1.83
C VAL A 107 17.95 -22.63 -1.45
N VAL A 108 17.71 -23.52 -2.40
CA VAL A 108 17.74 -24.97 -2.19
C VAL A 108 18.71 -25.64 -3.18
N GLU A 109 19.23 -26.79 -2.78
CA GLU A 109 20.01 -27.64 -3.68
C GLU A 109 19.07 -28.49 -4.54
N PRO A 110 19.21 -28.48 -5.87
CA PRO A 110 18.42 -29.35 -6.73
C PRO A 110 18.85 -30.80 -6.52
N TRP A 111 17.88 -31.71 -6.64
CA TRP A 111 18.14 -33.17 -6.59
C TRP A 111 19.00 -33.61 -7.77
N GLY A 112 19.99 -34.47 -7.50
CA GLY A 112 20.81 -35.08 -8.54
C GLY A 112 22.15 -35.59 -8.01
N VAL A 113 22.83 -36.40 -8.84
CA VAL A 113 24.19 -36.86 -8.56
C VAL A 113 25.18 -35.74 -8.90
N LEU A 114 26.03 -35.37 -7.96
CA LEU A 114 26.98 -34.27 -8.06
C LEU A 114 28.40 -34.79 -8.00
N THR A 115 29.31 -34.13 -8.73
CA THR A 115 30.74 -34.27 -8.44
C THR A 115 31.07 -33.55 -7.10
N THR A 116 32.12 -34.02 -6.43
CA THR A 116 32.54 -33.41 -5.14
C THR A 116 32.85 -31.92 -5.27
N GLU A 117 33.44 -31.52 -6.41
CA GLU A 117 33.79 -30.11 -6.67
C GLU A 117 32.54 -29.23 -6.79
N LEU A 118 31.53 -29.69 -7.53
CA LEU A 118 30.29 -28.95 -7.71
C LEU A 118 29.50 -28.85 -6.40
N ALA A 119 29.50 -29.92 -5.59
CA ALA A 119 28.91 -29.92 -4.25
C ALA A 119 29.58 -28.89 -3.33
N GLN A 120 30.90 -28.82 -3.33
CA GLN A 120 31.65 -27.82 -2.55
C GLN A 120 31.37 -26.38 -3.03
N GLN A 121 31.29 -26.16 -4.33
CA GLN A 121 30.97 -24.85 -4.90
C GLN A 121 29.57 -24.39 -4.46
N ARG A 122 28.56 -25.26 -4.57
CA ARG A 122 27.19 -24.97 -4.11
C ARG A 122 27.14 -24.66 -2.62
N HIS A 123 27.76 -25.48 -1.81
CA HIS A 123 27.83 -25.31 -0.36
C HIS A 123 28.45 -23.97 0.04
N ARG A 124 29.49 -23.51 -0.67
CA ARG A 124 30.11 -22.19 -0.41
C ARG A 124 29.21 -21.02 -0.83
N ALA A 125 28.47 -21.15 -1.94
CA ALA A 125 27.65 -20.08 -2.49
C ALA A 125 26.30 -19.93 -1.74
N GLN A 126 25.73 -21.04 -1.27
CA GLN A 126 24.38 -21.08 -0.69
C GLN A 126 24.15 -20.08 0.46
N PRO A 127 25.04 -19.95 1.46
CA PRO A 127 24.79 -19.04 2.59
C PRO A 127 24.70 -17.56 2.17
N ASP A 128 25.52 -17.14 1.21
CA ASP A 128 25.50 -15.76 0.70
C ASP A 128 24.24 -15.45 -0.09
N LEU A 129 23.83 -16.38 -0.94
CA LEU A 129 22.61 -16.26 -1.72
C LEU A 129 21.38 -16.29 -0.82
N GLN A 130 21.36 -17.16 0.21
CA GLN A 130 20.28 -17.18 1.19
C GLN A 130 20.19 -15.86 1.96
N ARG A 131 21.31 -15.29 2.42
CA ARG A 131 21.31 -13.96 3.08
C ARG A 131 20.75 -12.86 2.18
N ARG A 132 20.96 -12.94 0.87
CA ARG A 132 20.32 -12.00 -0.09
C ARG A 132 18.82 -12.22 -0.17
N ALA A 133 18.37 -13.46 -0.25
CA ALA A 133 16.95 -13.82 -0.23
C ALA A 133 16.27 -13.33 1.07
N ASP A 134 16.90 -13.54 2.23
CA ASP A 134 16.37 -13.12 3.54
C ASP A 134 16.22 -11.59 3.65
N ARG A 135 17.15 -10.83 3.06
CA ARG A 135 17.03 -9.37 2.98
C ARG A 135 15.83 -8.93 2.14
N LEU A 136 15.57 -9.59 1.02
CA LEU A 136 14.40 -9.31 0.17
C LEU A 136 13.10 -9.70 0.88
N ALA A 137 13.06 -10.84 1.56
CA ALA A 137 11.93 -11.26 2.39
C ALA A 137 11.61 -10.24 3.48
N SER A 138 12.66 -9.79 4.18
CA SER A 138 12.53 -8.77 5.24
C SER A 138 12.05 -7.42 4.69
N ARG A 139 12.53 -7.00 3.51
CA ARG A 139 12.08 -5.78 2.83
C ARG A 139 10.60 -5.88 2.47
N LEU A 140 10.18 -6.99 1.86
CA LEU A 140 8.78 -7.25 1.52
C LEU A 140 7.87 -7.26 2.76
N GLY A 141 8.31 -7.91 3.83
CA GLY A 141 7.58 -7.93 5.10
C GLY A 141 7.36 -6.54 5.68
N ARG A 142 8.40 -5.70 5.72
CA ARG A 142 8.28 -4.31 6.18
C ARG A 142 7.33 -3.48 5.31
N ALA A 143 7.43 -3.59 3.99
CA ALA A 143 6.56 -2.87 3.07
C ALA A 143 5.08 -3.25 3.28
N ARG A 144 4.78 -4.54 3.42
CA ARG A 144 3.43 -5.04 3.72
C ARG A 144 2.89 -4.51 5.04
N ILE A 145 3.67 -4.58 6.11
CA ILE A 145 3.26 -4.11 7.45
C ILE A 145 2.99 -2.61 7.42
N ALA A 146 3.87 -1.81 6.80
CA ALA A 146 3.71 -0.37 6.71
C ALA A 146 2.42 0.00 5.95
N THR A 147 2.17 -0.62 4.80
CA THR A 147 0.97 -0.38 4.00
C THR A 147 -0.29 -0.84 4.74
N ALA A 148 -0.26 -2.03 5.35
CA ALA A 148 -1.41 -2.56 6.10
C ALA A 148 -1.81 -1.65 7.27
N ARG A 149 -0.86 -1.04 7.97
CA ARG A 149 -1.15 -0.06 9.03
C ARG A 149 -1.90 1.15 8.50
N VAL A 150 -1.39 1.79 7.43
CA VAL A 150 -2.05 2.95 6.82
C VAL A 150 -3.47 2.61 6.35
N MET A 151 -3.64 1.44 5.73
CA MET A 151 -4.96 0.97 5.27
C MET A 151 -5.92 0.71 6.44
N ALA A 152 -5.44 0.12 7.53
CA ALA A 152 -6.25 -0.12 8.73
C ALA A 152 -6.69 1.20 9.38
N ASP A 153 -5.76 2.15 9.54
CA ASP A 153 -6.05 3.47 10.09
C ASP A 153 -7.05 4.24 9.21
N GLY A 154 -6.87 4.17 7.88
CA GLY A 154 -7.80 4.75 6.90
C GLY A 154 -9.19 4.12 7.02
N THR A 155 -9.30 2.81 7.07
CA THR A 155 -10.57 2.09 7.20
C THR A 155 -11.30 2.44 8.49
N ALA A 156 -10.58 2.49 9.62
CA ALA A 156 -11.15 2.86 10.91
C ALA A 156 -11.69 4.30 10.88
N ALA A 157 -10.93 5.25 10.33
CA ALA A 157 -11.35 6.64 10.22
C ALA A 157 -12.57 6.81 9.30
N LEU A 158 -12.63 6.12 8.18
CA LEU A 158 -13.78 6.14 7.26
C LEU A 158 -15.02 5.52 7.90
N ALA A 159 -14.88 4.45 8.68
CA ALA A 159 -15.98 3.84 9.42
C ALA A 159 -16.55 4.81 10.49
N ALA A 160 -15.67 5.50 11.22
CA ALA A 160 -16.06 6.52 12.19
C ALA A 160 -16.78 7.70 11.50
N ALA A 161 -16.27 8.17 10.37
CA ALA A 161 -16.87 9.21 9.55
C ALA A 161 -18.29 8.83 9.07
N ALA A 162 -18.45 7.61 8.57
CA ALA A 162 -19.74 7.09 8.12
C ALA A 162 -20.77 6.98 9.26
N THR A 163 -20.30 6.62 10.46
CA THR A 163 -21.16 6.57 11.64
C THR A 163 -21.61 7.97 12.07
N ALA A 164 -20.68 8.93 12.12
CA ALA A 164 -20.98 10.33 12.45
C ALA A 164 -21.98 10.95 11.48
N SER A 165 -21.85 10.68 10.18
CA SER A 165 -22.79 11.16 9.15
C SER A 165 -24.20 10.60 9.38
N ARG A 166 -24.33 9.29 9.61
CA ARG A 166 -25.64 8.65 9.89
C ARG A 166 -26.34 9.19 11.11
N THR A 167 -25.60 9.42 12.19
CA THR A 167 -26.17 9.96 13.45
C THR A 167 -26.72 11.38 13.26
N ARG A 168 -26.13 12.20 12.38
CA ARG A 168 -26.66 13.53 12.06
C ARG A 168 -27.92 13.48 11.20
N SER A 169 -27.99 12.58 10.22
CA SER A 169 -29.17 12.47 9.34
C SER A 169 -30.43 12.00 10.09
N LEU A 170 -30.31 11.54 11.32
CA LEU A 170 -31.42 11.08 12.16
C LEU A 170 -31.91 12.14 13.16
N ARG A 171 -31.30 13.33 13.21
CA ARG A 171 -31.70 14.49 14.02
C ARG A 171 -32.37 15.55 13.17
#